data_9ea36eca40127b9cd668d8cbe9be9989
#
_entry.id   9ea36eca40127b9cd668d8cbe9be9989
#
_cell.length_a   1.000
_cell.length_b   1.000
_cell.length_c   1.000
_cell.angle_alpha   90.00
_cell.angle_beta   90.00
_cell.angle_gamma   90.00
#
_symmetry.space_group_name_H-M   'P 1'
#
loop_
_entity.id
_entity.type
_entity.pdbx_description
1 polymer ?
#
loop_
_entity_poly.entity_id
_entity_poly.type
_entity_poly.pdbx_seq_one_letter_code
_entity_poly.pdbx_strand_id
1 'polypeptide(L)'
;APGGQAREHAFLLKTLGVGQIIVAINKMDDSDFSEDAYKAAVEKGKGLIKSCGYKPDEVPFIPVSGWKGDNLVKKSENMGWYSGKTLLEAFDDFVAPEKPTGKPLRLPIQDVYSITGVGTVPVGRVETGLMKPGQKIVVMPSGAQGEIKSIESHHAELPSAEAGDNIGFNLRGIEKKDIKRGDVLGTPDAPPAVAKEFKAQIIVIHHPTAIAPGYTPVMHAHTAQVAATITEFLGKINPQTGAMDEENPKFLKVGDSAIVKIRPVRPTPIETFQEFPEMGRFALRDMGATIAAGVVKEITEAHTP
;
A
#
# COMPACT_ATOMS: atom_id res chain seq x y z
N ALA A 1 -13.13 9.88 19.90
CA ALA A 1 -12.00 9.17 20.51
C ALA A 1 -10.75 9.46 19.66
N PRO A 2 -9.55 9.67 20.24
CA PRO A 2 -8.33 10.00 19.49
C PRO A 2 -7.79 8.85 18.64
N GLY A 3 -8.50 7.78 18.37
CA GLY A 3 -8.07 6.58 17.66
C GLY A 3 -9.15 5.87 16.85
N GLY A 4 -10.10 6.61 16.26
CA GLY A 4 -11.14 5.98 15.44
C GLY A 4 -10.63 5.37 14.14
N GLN A 5 -11.35 4.36 13.61
CA GLN A 5 -11.04 3.66 12.34
C GLN A 5 -10.74 4.61 11.18
N ALA A 6 -11.47 5.74 11.08
CA ALA A 6 -11.23 6.72 10.01
C ALA A 6 -9.81 7.30 10.03
N ARG A 7 -9.23 7.52 11.22
CA ARG A 7 -7.85 7.98 11.36
C ARG A 7 -6.84 6.90 10.94
N GLU A 8 -7.06 5.67 11.39
CA GLU A 8 -6.22 4.52 11.03
C GLU A 8 -6.22 4.32 9.52
N HIS A 9 -7.40 4.32 8.89
CA HIS A 9 -7.53 4.16 7.44
C HIS A 9 -6.89 5.31 6.67
N ALA A 10 -7.11 6.57 7.04
CA ALA A 10 -6.50 7.73 6.37
C ALA A 10 -4.98 7.70 6.48
N PHE A 11 -4.47 7.28 7.63
CA PHE A 11 -3.03 7.14 7.87
C PHE A 11 -2.42 6.04 6.99
N LEU A 12 -3.09 4.88 6.92
CA LEU A 12 -2.68 3.76 6.05
C LEU A 12 -2.69 4.17 4.59
N LEU A 13 -3.76 4.78 4.11
CA LEU A 13 -3.86 5.26 2.73
C LEU A 13 -2.67 6.16 2.38
N LYS A 14 -2.36 7.14 3.25
CA LYS A 14 -1.22 8.04 3.02
C LYS A 14 0.12 7.30 3.00
N THR A 15 0.34 6.40 3.95
CA THR A 15 1.58 5.61 4.04
C THR A 15 1.74 4.67 2.84
N LEU A 16 0.63 4.08 2.37
CA LEU A 16 0.61 3.22 1.19
C LEU A 16 0.68 3.99 -0.13
N GLY A 17 0.73 5.33 -0.07
CA GLY A 17 0.98 6.19 -1.22
C GLY A 17 -0.25 6.69 -1.95
N VAL A 18 -1.44 6.55 -1.37
CA VAL A 18 -2.64 7.17 -1.92
C VAL A 18 -2.52 8.69 -1.76
N GLY A 19 -2.28 9.39 -2.85
CA GLY A 19 -2.07 10.85 -2.87
C GLY A 19 -3.36 11.65 -2.92
N GLN A 20 -4.38 11.13 -3.61
CA GLN A 20 -5.65 11.83 -3.86
C GLN A 20 -6.78 11.11 -3.12
N ILE A 21 -7.57 11.85 -2.39
CA ILE A 21 -8.73 11.35 -1.64
C ILE A 21 -9.92 12.31 -1.77
N ILE A 22 -11.13 11.79 -1.63
CA ILE A 22 -12.36 12.54 -1.44
C ILE A 22 -12.95 12.14 -0.10
N VAL A 23 -13.47 13.09 0.65
CA VAL A 23 -14.16 12.84 1.91
C VAL A 23 -15.65 13.03 1.72
N ALA A 24 -16.41 11.94 1.71
CA ALA A 24 -17.87 11.98 1.72
C ALA A 24 -18.39 12.08 3.16
N ILE A 25 -19.07 13.18 3.48
CA ILE A 25 -19.79 13.37 4.76
C ILE A 25 -21.16 12.71 4.59
N ASN A 26 -21.23 11.44 4.96
CA ASN A 26 -22.41 10.62 4.73
C ASN A 26 -23.46 10.75 5.86
N LYS A 27 -24.67 10.26 5.60
CA LYS A 27 -25.83 10.29 6.48
C LYS A 27 -26.34 11.69 6.79
N MET A 28 -26.30 12.58 5.78
CA MET A 28 -26.86 13.93 5.95
C MET A 28 -28.36 13.92 6.26
N ASP A 29 -29.05 12.85 5.86
CA ASP A 29 -30.45 12.60 6.23
C ASP A 29 -30.68 12.42 7.74
N ASP A 30 -29.72 11.87 8.49
CA ASP A 30 -29.80 11.74 9.96
C ASP A 30 -29.74 13.11 10.68
N SER A 31 -29.25 14.15 10.01
CA SER A 31 -29.13 15.53 10.51
C SER A 31 -30.08 16.50 9.80
N ASP A 32 -31.17 16.00 9.21
CA ASP A 32 -32.13 16.79 8.43
C ASP A 32 -31.46 17.70 7.38
N PHE A 33 -30.38 17.19 6.76
CA PHE A 33 -29.59 17.90 5.72
C PHE A 33 -29.03 19.26 6.18
N SER A 34 -28.73 19.39 7.47
CA SER A 34 -28.26 20.64 8.08
C SER A 34 -26.89 21.08 7.58
N GLU A 35 -26.78 22.32 7.11
CA GLU A 35 -25.52 22.96 6.71
C GLU A 35 -24.54 23.08 7.89
N ASP A 36 -25.04 23.38 9.11
CA ASP A 36 -24.21 23.53 10.30
C ASP A 36 -23.61 22.18 10.74
N ALA A 37 -24.39 21.10 10.63
CA ALA A 37 -23.91 19.75 10.90
C ALA A 37 -22.79 19.36 9.90
N TYR A 38 -22.98 19.70 8.62
CA TYR A 38 -21.97 19.50 7.59
C TYR A 38 -20.69 20.29 7.88
N LYS A 39 -20.77 21.59 8.16
CA LYS A 39 -19.62 22.45 8.47
C LYS A 39 -18.84 21.90 9.67
N ALA A 40 -19.53 21.49 10.73
CA ALA A 40 -18.90 20.89 11.91
C ALA A 40 -18.19 19.56 11.59
N ALA A 41 -18.75 18.73 10.72
CA ALA A 41 -18.14 17.49 10.26
C ALA A 41 -16.91 17.75 9.39
N VAL A 42 -16.97 18.74 8.49
CA VAL A 42 -15.84 19.17 7.64
C VAL A 42 -14.66 19.62 8.50
N GLU A 43 -14.86 20.46 9.50
CA GLU A 43 -13.77 20.93 10.37
C GLU A 43 -13.10 19.77 11.13
N LYS A 44 -13.88 18.84 11.64
CA LYS A 44 -13.32 17.60 12.24
C LYS A 44 -12.56 16.76 11.22
N GLY A 45 -13.12 16.62 10.02
CA GLY A 45 -12.50 15.89 8.91
C GLY A 45 -11.17 16.53 8.48
N LYS A 46 -11.12 17.86 8.30
CA LYS A 46 -9.90 18.60 7.98
C LYS A 46 -8.80 18.39 9.01
N GLY A 47 -9.13 18.48 10.30
CA GLY A 47 -8.19 18.18 11.39
C GLY A 47 -7.62 16.76 11.31
N LEU A 48 -8.49 15.77 11.03
CA LEU A 48 -8.11 14.37 10.91
C LEU A 48 -7.15 14.15 9.74
N ILE A 49 -7.53 14.54 8.51
CA ILE A 49 -6.71 14.29 7.32
C ILE A 49 -5.38 15.07 7.36
N LYS A 50 -5.37 16.28 7.95
CA LYS A 50 -4.14 17.05 8.20
C LYS A 50 -3.19 16.27 9.11
N SER A 51 -3.69 15.66 10.19
CA SER A 51 -2.88 14.83 11.09
C SER A 51 -2.31 13.58 10.41
N CYS A 52 -2.90 13.15 9.29
CA CYS A 52 -2.44 12.02 8.48
C CYS A 52 -1.51 12.44 7.32
N GLY A 53 -1.19 13.73 7.19
CA GLY A 53 -0.28 14.26 6.18
C GLY A 53 -0.90 14.61 4.84
N TYR A 54 -2.22 14.71 4.75
CA TYR A 54 -2.90 15.32 3.60
C TYR A 54 -3.02 16.84 3.78
N LYS A 55 -3.17 17.56 2.68
CA LYS A 55 -3.47 18.99 2.68
C LYS A 55 -4.99 19.19 2.60
N PRO A 56 -5.64 19.67 3.67
CA PRO A 56 -7.10 19.75 3.73
C PRO A 56 -7.73 20.58 2.61
N ASP A 57 -7.04 21.61 2.13
CA ASP A 57 -7.53 22.51 1.10
C ASP A 57 -7.50 21.90 -0.32
N GLU A 58 -6.76 20.81 -0.51
CA GLU A 58 -6.70 20.03 -1.75
C GLU A 58 -7.71 18.87 -1.76
N VAL A 59 -8.41 18.61 -0.64
CA VAL A 59 -9.32 17.47 -0.48
C VAL A 59 -10.77 17.94 -0.56
N PRO A 60 -11.56 17.47 -1.53
CA PRO A 60 -12.99 17.74 -1.59
C PRO A 60 -13.73 17.08 -0.41
N PHE A 61 -14.62 17.86 0.22
CA PHE A 61 -15.60 17.37 1.19
C PHE A 61 -16.97 17.46 0.58
N ILE A 62 -17.71 16.36 0.50
CA ILE A 62 -18.99 16.27 -0.20
C ILE A 62 -20.05 15.79 0.74
N PRO A 63 -21.13 16.56 1.02
CA PRO A 63 -22.25 16.09 1.82
C PRO A 63 -23.10 15.13 1.00
N VAL A 64 -23.35 13.93 1.53
CA VAL A 64 -24.12 12.89 0.82
C VAL A 64 -25.09 12.19 1.76
N SER A 65 -26.17 11.63 1.21
CA SER A 65 -26.93 10.56 1.83
C SER A 65 -26.84 9.31 0.95
N GLY A 66 -26.07 8.34 1.40
CA GLY A 66 -25.94 7.06 0.70
C GLY A 66 -27.26 6.27 0.66
N TRP A 67 -28.14 6.50 1.65
CA TRP A 67 -29.44 5.87 1.73
C TRP A 67 -30.46 6.46 0.77
N LYS A 68 -30.53 7.80 0.67
CA LYS A 68 -31.50 8.51 -0.16
C LYS A 68 -30.98 8.88 -1.55
N GLY A 69 -29.67 8.75 -1.78
CA GLY A 69 -29.02 9.04 -3.06
C GLY A 69 -28.64 10.51 -3.26
N ASP A 70 -28.79 11.35 -2.22
CA ASP A 70 -28.49 12.77 -2.29
C ASP A 70 -27.00 13.03 -2.54
N ASN A 71 -26.70 13.87 -3.53
CA ASN A 71 -25.34 14.25 -3.99
C ASN A 71 -24.42 13.08 -4.37
N LEU A 72 -24.96 11.88 -4.63
CA LEU A 72 -24.15 10.78 -5.19
C LEU A 72 -23.93 10.98 -6.69
N VAL A 73 -25.01 10.95 -7.47
CA VAL A 73 -25.01 11.10 -8.94
C VAL A 73 -25.65 12.42 -9.36
N LYS A 74 -26.71 12.84 -8.68
CA LYS A 74 -27.43 14.10 -8.92
C LYS A 74 -27.36 14.99 -7.71
N LYS A 75 -27.39 16.32 -7.95
CA LYS A 75 -27.46 17.31 -6.87
C LYS A 75 -28.73 17.10 -6.04
N SER A 76 -28.58 17.21 -4.72
CA SER A 76 -29.67 17.07 -3.78
C SER A 76 -30.56 18.30 -3.79
N GLU A 77 -31.88 18.11 -3.82
CA GLU A 77 -32.86 19.18 -3.59
C GLU A 77 -32.95 19.57 -2.12
N ASN A 78 -32.55 18.64 -1.22
CA ASN A 78 -32.56 18.86 0.23
C ASN A 78 -31.38 19.69 0.76
N MET A 79 -30.31 19.81 -0.06
CA MET A 79 -29.06 20.52 0.29
C MET A 79 -28.79 21.67 -0.67
N GLY A 80 -29.79 22.55 -0.90
CA GLY A 80 -29.67 23.70 -1.79
C GLY A 80 -28.56 24.69 -1.42
N TRP A 81 -28.07 24.66 -0.19
CA TRP A 81 -26.93 25.41 0.31
C TRP A 81 -25.57 24.87 -0.22
N TYR A 82 -25.53 23.63 -0.72
CA TYR A 82 -24.32 23.04 -1.26
C TYR A 82 -24.24 23.24 -2.77
N SER A 83 -23.31 24.08 -3.21
CA SER A 83 -23.08 24.40 -4.64
C SER A 83 -21.97 23.56 -5.30
N GLY A 84 -21.28 22.69 -4.53
CA GLY A 84 -20.16 21.88 -5.00
C GLY A 84 -20.57 20.75 -5.94
N LYS A 85 -19.59 19.91 -6.29
CA LYS A 85 -19.77 18.72 -7.13
C LYS A 85 -20.48 17.60 -6.40
N THR A 86 -21.20 16.75 -7.13
CA THR A 86 -21.65 15.46 -6.65
C THR A 86 -20.45 14.51 -6.46
N LEU A 87 -20.65 13.40 -5.77
CA LEU A 87 -19.59 12.41 -5.56
C LEU A 87 -19.09 11.83 -6.91
N LEU A 88 -20.01 11.57 -7.84
CA LEU A 88 -19.65 11.06 -9.16
C LEU A 88 -18.85 12.09 -9.98
N GLU A 89 -19.28 13.36 -10.00
CA GLU A 89 -18.55 14.42 -10.67
C GLU A 89 -17.15 14.67 -10.07
N ALA A 90 -16.98 14.44 -8.76
CA ALA A 90 -15.69 14.59 -8.10
C ALA A 90 -14.71 13.45 -8.43
N PHE A 91 -15.19 12.25 -8.80
CA PHE A 91 -14.31 11.19 -9.29
C PHE A 91 -13.65 11.52 -10.62
N ASP A 92 -14.29 12.32 -11.47
CA ASP A 92 -13.72 12.77 -12.75
C ASP A 92 -12.53 13.72 -12.57
N ASP A 93 -12.35 14.30 -11.37
CA ASP A 93 -11.19 15.15 -11.05
C ASP A 93 -9.94 14.37 -10.66
N PHE A 94 -10.03 13.07 -10.46
CA PHE A 94 -8.85 12.26 -10.15
C PHE A 94 -7.90 12.21 -11.34
N VAL A 95 -6.66 12.59 -11.07
CA VAL A 95 -5.58 12.48 -12.06
C VAL A 95 -4.95 11.10 -11.94
N ALA A 96 -4.92 10.36 -13.05
CA ALA A 96 -4.24 9.07 -13.07
C ALA A 96 -2.75 9.25 -12.73
N PRO A 97 -2.19 8.45 -11.80
CA PRO A 97 -0.77 8.54 -11.50
C PRO A 97 0.07 8.14 -12.71
N GLU A 98 1.23 8.74 -12.83
CA GLU A 98 2.21 8.35 -13.85
C GLU A 98 2.62 6.88 -13.65
N LYS A 99 2.54 6.09 -14.72
CA LYS A 99 2.87 4.67 -14.69
C LYS A 99 4.40 4.49 -14.79
N PRO A 100 5.06 3.80 -13.84
CA PRO A 100 6.51 3.59 -13.85
C PRO A 100 6.93 2.49 -14.84
N THR A 101 6.56 2.65 -16.13
CA THR A 101 6.83 1.66 -17.19
C THR A 101 8.30 1.62 -17.61
N GLY A 102 9.06 2.70 -17.35
CA GLY A 102 10.51 2.76 -17.63
C GLY A 102 11.40 2.07 -16.58
N LYS A 103 10.83 1.62 -15.45
CA LYS A 103 11.55 0.87 -14.42
C LYS A 103 11.62 -0.62 -14.76
N PRO A 104 12.55 -1.39 -14.14
CA PRO A 104 12.55 -2.84 -14.20
C PRO A 104 11.21 -3.44 -13.78
N LEU A 105 10.85 -4.58 -14.39
CA LEU A 105 9.60 -5.28 -14.08
C LEU A 105 9.56 -5.73 -12.62
N ARG A 106 8.47 -5.40 -11.92
CA ARG A 106 8.11 -5.91 -10.59
C ARG A 106 6.64 -6.30 -10.58
N LEU A 107 6.39 -7.58 -10.33
CA LEU A 107 5.04 -8.14 -10.22
C LEU A 107 4.98 -9.03 -8.97
N PRO A 108 4.41 -8.53 -7.86
CA PRO A 108 4.13 -9.35 -6.68
C PRO A 108 3.06 -10.38 -6.98
N ILE A 109 3.35 -11.65 -6.66
CA ILE A 109 2.43 -12.77 -6.87
C ILE A 109 1.34 -12.74 -5.81
N GLN A 110 0.10 -12.65 -6.24
CA GLN A 110 -1.08 -12.66 -5.37
C GLN A 110 -1.60 -14.07 -5.12
N ASP A 111 -1.63 -14.91 -6.17
CA ASP A 111 -2.02 -16.31 -6.09
C ASP A 111 -1.41 -17.10 -7.25
N VAL A 112 -1.46 -18.45 -7.17
CA VAL A 112 -0.93 -19.33 -8.19
C VAL A 112 -1.89 -20.49 -8.45
N TYR A 113 -2.38 -20.58 -9.67
CA TYR A 113 -3.28 -21.64 -10.12
C TYR A 113 -2.55 -22.68 -10.98
N SER A 114 -3.01 -23.92 -10.93
CA SER A 114 -2.63 -24.97 -11.88
C SER A 114 -3.86 -25.30 -12.68
N ILE A 115 -3.82 -25.00 -13.98
CA ILE A 115 -4.96 -25.19 -14.88
C ILE A 115 -4.64 -26.33 -15.85
N THR A 116 -5.48 -27.37 -15.86
CA THR A 116 -5.32 -28.53 -16.74
C THR A 116 -5.25 -28.09 -18.21
N GLY A 117 -4.22 -28.52 -18.92
CA GLY A 117 -3.99 -28.15 -20.32
C GLY A 117 -3.29 -26.78 -20.53
N VAL A 118 -3.24 -25.94 -19.51
CA VAL A 118 -2.56 -24.63 -19.57
C VAL A 118 -1.23 -24.66 -18.82
N GLY A 119 -1.23 -25.16 -17.58
CA GLY A 119 -0.04 -25.24 -16.73
C GLY A 119 -0.12 -24.33 -15.51
N THR A 120 1.02 -23.75 -15.12
CA THR A 120 1.14 -22.82 -13.98
C THR A 120 0.71 -21.43 -14.39
N VAL A 121 -0.30 -20.90 -13.72
CA VAL A 121 -0.89 -19.57 -13.97
C VAL A 121 -0.85 -18.73 -12.68
N PRO A 122 0.20 -17.94 -12.47
CA PRO A 122 0.20 -16.94 -11.42
C PRO A 122 -0.70 -15.77 -11.77
N VAL A 123 -1.20 -15.08 -10.74
CA VAL A 123 -1.93 -13.83 -10.87
C VAL A 123 -1.30 -12.77 -10.00
N GLY A 124 -1.34 -11.53 -10.45
CA GLY A 124 -0.80 -10.41 -9.72
C GLY A 124 -1.01 -9.09 -10.45
N ARG A 125 -0.57 -8.01 -9.81
CA ARG A 125 -0.55 -6.68 -10.39
C ARG A 125 0.86 -6.31 -10.80
N VAL A 126 1.02 -5.79 -12.00
CA VAL A 126 2.28 -5.18 -12.42
C VAL A 126 2.47 -3.88 -11.65
N GLU A 127 3.48 -3.80 -10.79
CA GLU A 127 3.76 -2.58 -10.03
C GLU A 127 4.69 -1.63 -10.79
N THR A 128 5.69 -2.17 -11.50
CA THR A 128 6.61 -1.39 -12.35
C THR A 128 6.97 -2.16 -13.61
N GLY A 129 7.39 -1.44 -14.65
CA GLY A 129 7.90 -2.01 -15.88
C GLY A 129 6.82 -2.45 -16.86
N LEU A 130 7.27 -3.23 -17.84
CA LEU A 130 6.46 -3.81 -18.92
C LEU A 130 6.66 -5.33 -18.96
N MET A 131 5.61 -6.06 -19.28
CA MET A 131 5.59 -7.50 -19.39
C MET A 131 5.05 -7.91 -20.77
N LYS A 132 5.72 -8.86 -21.44
CA LYS A 132 5.34 -9.35 -22.78
C LYS A 132 5.47 -10.86 -22.88
N PRO A 133 4.63 -11.54 -23.69
CA PRO A 133 4.87 -12.93 -24.05
C PRO A 133 6.28 -13.12 -24.65
N GLY A 134 6.93 -14.26 -24.37
CA GLY A 134 8.29 -14.58 -24.77
C GLY A 134 9.38 -13.96 -23.86
N GLN A 135 9.02 -13.12 -22.91
CA GLN A 135 9.99 -12.50 -22.00
C GLN A 135 10.49 -13.52 -20.97
N LYS A 136 11.83 -13.55 -20.76
CA LYS A 136 12.46 -14.32 -19.70
C LYS A 136 12.23 -13.63 -18.35
N ILE A 137 11.94 -14.42 -17.33
CA ILE A 137 11.66 -13.93 -15.98
C ILE A 137 12.40 -14.75 -14.92
N VAL A 138 12.53 -14.13 -13.75
CA VAL A 138 13.00 -14.75 -12.52
C VAL A 138 12.01 -14.49 -11.41
N VAL A 139 11.77 -15.48 -10.57
CA VAL A 139 10.91 -15.36 -9.38
C VAL A 139 11.77 -15.37 -8.12
N MET A 140 11.67 -14.33 -7.32
CA MET A 140 12.40 -14.21 -6.07
C MET A 140 11.49 -14.48 -4.88
N PRO A 141 11.97 -15.14 -3.80
CA PRO A 141 13.37 -15.42 -3.45
C PRO A 141 13.92 -16.76 -3.99
N SER A 142 13.13 -17.58 -4.69
CA SER A 142 13.54 -18.92 -5.11
C SER A 142 14.62 -18.94 -6.20
N GLY A 143 14.75 -17.85 -6.97
CA GLY A 143 15.64 -17.79 -8.14
C GLY A 143 15.12 -18.60 -9.35
N ALA A 144 13.91 -19.16 -9.29
CA ALA A 144 13.33 -19.94 -10.38
C ALA A 144 13.20 -19.08 -11.63
N GLN A 145 13.69 -19.61 -12.77
CA GLN A 145 13.67 -18.92 -14.06
C GLN A 145 12.71 -19.57 -15.03
N GLY A 146 12.06 -18.75 -15.83
CA GLY A 146 11.10 -19.22 -16.82
C GLY A 146 10.85 -18.18 -17.92
N GLU A 147 9.82 -18.45 -18.70
CA GLU A 147 9.38 -17.60 -19.80
C GLU A 147 7.87 -17.38 -19.74
N ILE A 148 7.43 -16.17 -20.02
CA ILE A 148 6.00 -15.82 -20.13
C ILE A 148 5.47 -16.39 -21.45
N LYS A 149 4.49 -17.28 -21.39
CA LYS A 149 3.86 -17.87 -22.57
C LYS A 149 2.71 -17.02 -23.10
N SER A 150 1.81 -16.57 -22.21
CA SER A 150 0.66 -15.70 -22.53
C SER A 150 0.30 -14.84 -21.33
N ILE A 151 -0.39 -13.76 -21.58
CA ILE A 151 -0.91 -12.81 -20.58
C ILE A 151 -2.40 -12.64 -20.82
N GLU A 152 -3.20 -12.68 -19.76
CA GLU A 152 -4.65 -12.52 -19.83
C GLU A 152 -5.16 -11.55 -18.77
N SER A 153 -6.15 -10.76 -19.14
CA SER A 153 -6.94 -9.95 -18.22
C SER A 153 -8.40 -9.99 -18.64
N HIS A 154 -9.31 -10.15 -17.67
CA HIS A 154 -10.76 -10.21 -17.93
C HIS A 154 -11.16 -11.19 -19.05
N HIS A 155 -10.52 -12.37 -19.11
CA HIS A 155 -10.72 -13.42 -20.12
C HIS A 155 -10.33 -13.00 -21.56
N ALA A 156 -9.52 -11.96 -21.71
CA ALA A 156 -8.95 -11.55 -22.99
C ALA A 156 -7.43 -11.68 -22.96
N GLU A 157 -6.85 -12.25 -24.01
CA GLU A 157 -5.41 -12.31 -24.19
C GLU A 157 -4.87 -10.92 -24.50
N LEU A 158 -3.75 -10.56 -23.85
CA LEU A 158 -3.10 -9.26 -24.01
C LEU A 158 -1.75 -9.41 -24.71
N PRO A 159 -1.40 -8.50 -25.64
CA PRO A 159 -0.08 -8.48 -26.28
C PRO A 159 1.02 -7.98 -25.32
N SER A 160 0.65 -7.28 -24.27
CA SER A 160 1.55 -6.80 -23.20
C SER A 160 0.74 -6.36 -21.99
N ALA A 161 1.40 -6.29 -20.83
CA ALA A 161 0.87 -5.66 -19.62
C ALA A 161 1.85 -4.63 -19.08
N GLU A 162 1.33 -3.59 -18.45
CA GLU A 162 2.11 -2.48 -17.90
C GLU A 162 1.74 -2.19 -16.44
N ALA A 163 2.54 -1.32 -15.81
CA ALA A 163 2.29 -0.91 -14.43
C ALA A 163 0.83 -0.47 -14.22
N GLY A 164 0.17 -1.07 -13.22
CA GLY A 164 -1.24 -0.87 -12.89
C GLY A 164 -2.15 -2.02 -13.33
N ASP A 165 -1.76 -2.84 -14.29
CA ASP A 165 -2.60 -3.93 -14.81
C ASP A 165 -2.65 -5.11 -13.84
N ASN A 166 -3.86 -5.62 -13.58
CA ASN A 166 -4.08 -6.90 -12.90
C ASN A 166 -4.21 -8.00 -13.94
N ILE A 167 -3.33 -8.98 -13.87
CA ILE A 167 -3.21 -10.01 -14.90
C ILE A 167 -3.08 -11.42 -14.32
N GLY A 168 -3.55 -12.39 -15.09
CA GLY A 168 -3.11 -13.79 -15.04
C GLY A 168 -2.13 -14.04 -16.18
N PHE A 169 -1.15 -14.88 -15.98
CA PHE A 169 -0.17 -15.19 -17.03
C PHE A 169 0.32 -16.63 -16.93
N ASN A 170 0.54 -17.24 -18.09
CA ASN A 170 1.03 -18.61 -18.17
C ASN A 170 2.56 -18.62 -18.21
N LEU A 171 3.16 -19.49 -17.40
CA LEU A 171 4.62 -19.66 -17.32
C LEU A 171 5.07 -20.99 -17.94
N ARG A 172 6.20 -20.93 -18.65
CA ARG A 172 6.96 -22.10 -19.09
C ARG A 172 8.22 -22.19 -18.22
N GLY A 173 8.55 -23.43 -17.77
CA GLY A 173 9.78 -23.70 -17.04
C GLY A 173 9.69 -23.49 -15.52
N ILE A 174 8.54 -23.05 -14.99
CA ILE A 174 8.28 -22.90 -13.56
C ILE A 174 7.05 -23.71 -13.18
N GLU A 175 7.19 -24.57 -12.17
CA GLU A 175 6.08 -25.34 -11.62
C GLU A 175 5.41 -24.59 -10.46
N LYS A 176 4.17 -24.96 -10.14
CA LYS A 176 3.42 -24.36 -9.03
C LYS A 176 4.16 -24.44 -7.67
N LYS A 177 4.96 -25.48 -7.44
CA LYS A 177 5.72 -25.65 -6.20
C LYS A 177 6.86 -24.64 -6.02
N ASP A 178 7.34 -24.03 -7.13
CA ASP A 178 8.50 -23.12 -7.16
C ASP A 178 8.10 -21.65 -6.94
N ILE A 179 6.80 -21.36 -6.91
CA ILE A 179 6.24 -20.03 -6.83
C ILE A 179 5.04 -19.99 -5.85
N LYS A 180 4.95 -18.94 -5.06
CA LYS A 180 3.86 -18.77 -4.08
C LYS A 180 3.49 -17.31 -3.91
N ARG A 181 2.37 -17.09 -3.25
CA ARG A 181 1.96 -15.74 -2.81
C ARG A 181 3.07 -15.07 -2.00
N GLY A 182 3.35 -13.81 -2.32
CA GLY A 182 4.38 -13.00 -1.68
C GLY A 182 5.74 -13.05 -2.36
N ASP A 183 5.94 -13.97 -3.31
CA ASP A 183 7.10 -13.92 -4.20
C ASP A 183 6.94 -12.77 -5.20
N VAL A 184 8.03 -12.29 -5.77
CA VAL A 184 8.04 -11.21 -6.75
C VAL A 184 8.72 -11.66 -8.02
N LEU A 185 8.06 -11.43 -9.14
CA LEU A 185 8.57 -11.67 -10.46
C LEU A 185 9.26 -10.43 -11.01
N GLY A 186 10.41 -10.62 -11.63
CA GLY A 186 11.18 -9.62 -12.35
C GLY A 186 11.91 -10.21 -13.54
N THR A 187 12.87 -9.47 -14.09
CA THR A 187 13.71 -9.95 -15.19
C THR A 187 15.07 -10.44 -14.67
N PRO A 188 15.74 -11.41 -15.34
CA PRO A 188 17.03 -11.93 -14.89
C PRO A 188 18.17 -10.91 -14.87
N ASP A 189 18.12 -9.89 -15.70
CA ASP A 189 19.06 -8.77 -15.78
C ASP A 189 18.87 -7.74 -14.66
N ALA A 190 17.67 -7.67 -14.08
CA ALA A 190 17.33 -6.79 -12.97
C ALA A 190 16.40 -7.51 -11.98
N PRO A 191 16.88 -8.55 -11.26
CA PRO A 191 16.05 -9.34 -10.36
C PRO A 191 15.53 -8.51 -9.18
N PRO A 192 14.33 -8.83 -8.65
CA PRO A 192 13.83 -8.20 -7.42
C PRO A 192 14.79 -8.40 -6.24
N ALA A 193 15.02 -7.35 -5.47
CA ALA A 193 15.81 -7.45 -4.26
C ALA A 193 15.09 -8.28 -3.19
N VAL A 194 15.87 -9.02 -2.41
CA VAL A 194 15.36 -9.86 -1.30
C VAL A 194 16.13 -9.54 -0.04
N ALA A 195 15.42 -9.16 1.01
CA ALA A 195 16.02 -8.81 2.29
C ALA A 195 15.93 -9.95 3.31
N LYS A 196 17.03 -10.20 4.00
CA LYS A 196 17.11 -10.91 5.28
C LYS A 196 17.04 -9.94 6.45
N GLU A 197 17.59 -8.72 6.27
CA GLU A 197 17.49 -7.61 7.21
C GLU A 197 17.50 -6.28 6.44
N PHE A 198 16.77 -5.31 6.94
CA PHE A 198 16.74 -3.97 6.35
C PHE A 198 16.50 -2.88 7.41
N LYS A 199 16.96 -1.67 7.12
CA LYS A 199 16.60 -0.45 7.84
C LYS A 199 15.34 0.14 7.26
N ALA A 200 14.45 0.58 8.13
CA ALA A 200 13.20 1.22 7.75
C ALA A 200 12.91 2.43 8.61
N GLN A 201 12.23 3.39 8.04
CA GLN A 201 11.54 4.41 8.81
C GLN A 201 10.12 3.95 9.04
N ILE A 202 9.71 3.87 10.31
CA ILE A 202 8.34 3.51 10.69
C ILE A 202 7.69 4.66 11.45
N ILE A 203 6.36 4.64 11.46
CA ILE A 203 5.54 5.43 12.36
C ILE A 203 4.59 4.51 13.11
N VAL A 204 4.54 4.65 14.43
CA VAL A 204 3.66 3.85 15.28
C VAL A 204 2.26 4.44 15.26
N ILE A 205 1.29 3.67 14.77
CA ILE A 205 -0.10 4.09 14.60
C ILE A 205 -0.95 3.70 15.80
N HIS A 206 -0.76 2.45 16.26
CA HIS A 206 -1.53 1.89 17.37
C HIS A 206 -0.69 0.88 18.14
N HIS A 207 -0.73 0.94 19.46
CA HIS A 207 -0.24 -0.12 20.36
C HIS A 207 -0.80 0.13 21.77
N PRO A 208 -1.25 -0.89 22.51
CA PRO A 208 -1.84 -0.69 23.83
C PRO A 208 -0.86 -0.12 24.87
N THR A 209 0.43 -0.34 24.68
CA THR A 209 1.49 0.12 25.58
C THR A 209 2.60 0.84 24.80
N ALA A 210 3.74 0.20 24.65
CA ALA A 210 4.88 0.66 23.87
C ALA A 210 5.56 -0.53 23.19
N ILE A 211 6.21 -0.28 22.06
CA ILE A 211 6.98 -1.27 21.32
C ILE A 211 8.42 -1.23 21.83
N ALA A 212 9.00 -2.41 22.06
CA ALA A 212 10.40 -2.59 22.42
C ALA A 212 11.15 -3.43 21.37
N PRO A 213 12.49 -3.38 21.32
CA PRO A 213 13.28 -4.30 20.51
C PRO A 213 12.94 -5.77 20.82
N GLY A 214 12.88 -6.60 19.78
CA GLY A 214 12.41 -8.00 19.88
C GLY A 214 10.93 -8.19 19.58
N TYR A 215 10.15 -7.12 19.44
CA TYR A 215 8.73 -7.22 19.02
C TYR A 215 8.62 -7.76 17.60
N THR A 216 7.75 -8.75 17.41
CA THR A 216 7.65 -9.53 16.17
C THR A 216 6.22 -9.57 15.62
N PRO A 217 5.73 -8.47 15.03
CA PRO A 217 4.44 -8.40 14.34
C PRO A 217 4.48 -9.10 12.98
N VAL A 218 3.33 -9.21 12.33
CA VAL A 218 3.24 -9.63 10.93
C VAL A 218 3.46 -8.44 10.01
N MET A 219 4.51 -8.49 9.22
CA MET A 219 4.78 -7.52 8.15
C MET A 219 3.96 -7.87 6.91
N HIS A 220 3.25 -6.87 6.40
CA HIS A 220 2.53 -6.89 5.14
C HIS A 220 3.27 -5.97 4.16
N ALA A 221 3.95 -6.56 3.18
CA ALA A 221 4.63 -5.85 2.10
C ALA A 221 4.09 -6.37 0.77
N HIS A 222 3.47 -5.48 -0.05
CA HIS A 222 2.73 -5.87 -1.26
C HIS A 222 1.82 -7.09 -0.99
N THR A 223 2.06 -8.26 -1.60
CA THR A 223 1.29 -9.50 -1.38
C THR A 223 1.87 -10.40 -0.28
N ALA A 224 3.10 -10.11 0.21
CA ALA A 224 3.75 -10.90 1.23
C ALA A 224 3.19 -10.63 2.64
N GLN A 225 3.05 -11.69 3.42
CA GLN A 225 2.71 -11.66 4.83
C GLN A 225 3.73 -12.52 5.56
N VAL A 226 4.58 -11.90 6.39
CA VAL A 226 5.72 -12.56 7.03
C VAL A 226 5.91 -11.98 8.42
N ALA A 227 6.06 -12.81 9.43
CA ALA A 227 6.46 -12.32 10.75
C ALA A 227 7.85 -11.65 10.64
N ALA A 228 8.00 -10.48 11.24
CA ALA A 228 9.24 -9.72 11.16
C ALA A 228 9.58 -9.09 12.50
N THR A 229 10.78 -9.36 12.99
CA THR A 229 11.25 -8.86 14.27
C THR A 229 11.89 -7.47 14.10
N ILE A 230 11.46 -6.52 14.89
CA ILE A 230 12.17 -5.25 15.04
C ILE A 230 13.35 -5.51 15.98
N THR A 231 14.55 -5.63 15.42
CA THR A 231 15.75 -6.04 16.17
C THR A 231 16.38 -4.89 16.93
N GLU A 232 16.30 -3.68 16.38
CA GLU A 232 16.98 -2.50 16.93
C GLU A 232 16.22 -1.22 16.57
N PHE A 233 16.20 -0.27 17.52
CA PHE A 233 15.79 1.11 17.28
C PHE A 233 17.03 1.98 17.14
N LEU A 234 17.25 2.56 15.96
CA LEU A 234 18.43 3.37 15.68
C LEU A 234 18.25 4.83 16.11
N GLY A 235 17.02 5.34 16.07
CA GLY A 235 16.73 6.69 16.53
C GLY A 235 15.27 7.10 16.26
N LYS A 236 14.75 7.98 17.12
CA LYS A 236 13.48 8.68 16.86
C LYS A 236 13.71 9.86 15.93
N ILE A 237 12.76 10.09 15.06
CA ILE A 237 12.77 11.17 14.09
C ILE A 237 11.60 12.08 14.34
N ASN A 238 11.85 13.38 14.34
CA ASN A 238 10.79 14.37 14.31
C ASN A 238 10.07 14.31 12.95
N PRO A 239 8.77 13.98 12.90
CA PRO A 239 8.06 13.83 11.64
C PRO A 239 7.86 15.14 10.86
N GLN A 240 8.08 16.31 11.50
CA GLN A 240 7.93 17.63 10.86
C GLN A 240 9.25 18.11 10.27
N THR A 241 10.36 17.91 10.98
CA THR A 241 11.67 18.43 10.57
C THR A 241 12.56 17.37 9.90
N GLY A 242 12.26 16.07 10.09
CA GLY A 242 13.11 14.96 9.66
C GLY A 242 14.39 14.79 10.50
N ALA A 243 14.62 15.63 11.51
CA ALA A 243 15.80 15.56 12.38
C ALA A 243 15.67 14.39 13.37
N MET A 244 16.81 13.87 13.79
CA MET A 244 16.87 12.85 14.84
C MET A 244 16.70 13.51 16.21
N ASP A 245 15.65 13.10 16.94
CA ASP A 245 15.32 13.64 18.27
C ASP A 245 15.98 12.85 19.40
N GLU A 246 16.12 11.51 19.24
CA GLU A 246 16.66 10.62 20.26
C GLU A 246 17.39 9.45 19.59
N GLU A 247 18.64 9.19 19.96
CA GLU A 247 19.40 8.04 19.51
C GLU A 247 19.13 6.80 20.38
N ASN A 248 19.02 5.64 19.75
CA ASN A 248 18.85 4.33 20.39
C ASN A 248 17.75 4.31 21.49
N PRO A 249 16.51 4.72 21.16
CA PRO A 249 15.43 4.76 22.14
C PRO A 249 15.13 3.36 22.67
N LYS A 250 14.78 3.25 23.95
CA LYS A 250 14.44 1.95 24.56
C LYS A 250 13.05 1.45 24.17
N PHE A 251 12.15 2.34 23.78
CA PHE A 251 10.79 2.02 23.38
C PHE A 251 10.22 3.09 22.45
N LEU A 252 9.21 2.70 21.68
CA LEU A 252 8.42 3.58 20.81
C LEU A 252 6.97 3.60 21.27
N LYS A 253 6.34 4.77 21.28
CA LYS A 253 4.92 4.98 21.59
C LYS A 253 4.12 5.33 20.35
N VAL A 254 2.81 5.28 20.46
CA VAL A 254 1.88 5.77 19.42
C VAL A 254 2.20 7.22 19.07
N GLY A 255 2.39 7.47 17.77
CA GLY A 255 2.79 8.77 17.21
C GLY A 255 4.29 8.95 17.00
N ASP A 256 5.14 8.09 17.59
CA ASP A 256 6.58 8.16 17.35
C ASP A 256 6.91 7.72 15.92
N SER A 257 7.83 8.47 15.29
CA SER A 257 8.50 8.08 14.05
C SER A 257 9.95 7.69 14.37
N ALA A 258 10.41 6.56 13.81
CA ALA A 258 11.75 6.07 14.12
C ALA A 258 12.41 5.34 12.95
N ILE A 259 13.75 5.36 12.93
CA ILE A 259 14.54 4.43 12.11
C ILE A 259 14.79 3.18 12.93
N VAL A 260 14.48 2.04 12.34
CA VAL A 260 14.59 0.72 12.97
C VAL A 260 15.25 -0.28 12.04
N LYS A 261 15.84 -1.34 12.61
CA LYS A 261 16.21 -2.54 11.86
C LYS A 261 15.11 -3.58 11.98
N ILE A 262 14.78 -4.22 10.87
CA ILE A 262 13.75 -5.25 10.79
C ILE A 262 14.33 -6.48 10.13
N ARG A 263 14.09 -7.64 10.75
CA ARG A 263 14.49 -8.95 10.25
C ARG A 263 13.26 -9.83 10.05
N PRO A 264 12.82 -10.06 8.80
CA PRO A 264 11.81 -11.05 8.48
C PRO A 264 12.27 -12.47 8.88
N VAL A 265 11.36 -13.32 9.33
CA VAL A 265 11.69 -14.71 9.71
C VAL A 265 12.12 -15.57 8.52
N ARG A 266 11.89 -15.11 7.31
CA ARG A 266 12.37 -15.71 6.05
C ARG A 266 12.76 -14.61 5.07
N PRO A 267 13.70 -14.88 4.13
CA PRO A 267 14.03 -13.93 3.06
C PRO A 267 12.76 -13.46 2.35
N THR A 268 12.59 -12.16 2.24
CA THR A 268 11.36 -11.55 1.71
C THR A 268 11.71 -10.56 0.61
N PRO A 269 11.10 -10.70 -0.59
CA PRO A 269 11.28 -9.72 -1.64
C PRO A 269 10.72 -8.36 -1.19
N ILE A 270 11.58 -7.37 -1.15
CA ILE A 270 11.26 -5.98 -0.79
C ILE A 270 12.36 -5.07 -1.34
N GLU A 271 11.99 -3.88 -1.78
CA GLU A 271 12.91 -2.91 -2.39
C GLU A 271 13.08 -1.68 -1.51
N THR A 272 14.09 -0.86 -1.78
CA THR A 272 14.18 0.45 -1.14
C THR A 272 13.08 1.37 -1.66
N PHE A 273 12.52 2.18 -0.77
CA PHE A 273 11.47 3.13 -1.15
C PHE A 273 11.95 4.16 -2.18
N GLN A 274 13.23 4.51 -2.14
CA GLN A 274 13.81 5.49 -3.06
C GLN A 274 13.83 4.99 -4.50
N GLU A 275 14.16 3.71 -4.71
CA GLU A 275 14.24 3.11 -6.05
C GLU A 275 12.88 2.64 -6.54
N PHE A 276 12.13 1.95 -5.69
CA PHE A 276 10.81 1.39 -6.01
C PHE A 276 9.80 1.75 -4.91
N PRO A 277 9.19 2.95 -4.96
CA PRO A 277 8.21 3.37 -3.95
C PRO A 277 7.04 2.38 -3.79
N GLU A 278 6.64 1.71 -4.86
CA GLU A 278 5.56 0.73 -4.90
C GLU A 278 5.92 -0.54 -4.12
N MET A 279 7.20 -0.91 -4.11
CA MET A 279 7.74 -2.14 -3.51
C MET A 279 8.40 -1.92 -2.15
N GLY A 280 8.66 -0.66 -1.78
CA GLY A 280 9.40 -0.27 -0.58
C GLY A 280 8.53 0.14 0.61
N ARG A 281 7.20 -0.05 0.54
CA ARG A 281 6.26 0.25 1.62
C ARG A 281 5.79 -1.02 2.30
N PHE A 282 5.54 -0.92 3.61
CA PHE A 282 4.98 -2.04 4.37
C PHE A 282 4.15 -1.55 5.56
N ALA A 283 3.30 -2.44 6.07
CA ALA A 283 2.58 -2.26 7.31
C ALA A 283 2.93 -3.40 8.29
N LEU A 284 3.02 -3.08 9.57
CA LEU A 284 3.18 -4.06 10.66
C LEU A 284 1.84 -4.22 11.34
N ARG A 285 1.35 -5.45 11.42
CA ARG A 285 0.04 -5.77 12.00
C ARG A 285 0.18 -6.79 13.12
N ASP A 286 -0.61 -6.60 14.17
CA ASP A 286 -0.74 -7.53 15.29
C ASP A 286 -2.12 -7.43 15.91
N MET A 287 -2.65 -8.52 16.47
CA MET A 287 -3.97 -8.58 17.14
C MET A 287 -5.12 -7.94 16.32
N GLY A 288 -5.08 -8.10 15.00
CA GLY A 288 -6.10 -7.56 14.09
C GLY A 288 -6.00 -6.05 13.80
N ALA A 289 -5.05 -5.34 14.41
CA ALA A 289 -4.82 -3.91 14.21
C ALA A 289 -3.52 -3.64 13.44
N THR A 290 -3.45 -2.47 12.79
CA THR A 290 -2.19 -1.96 12.22
C THR A 290 -1.40 -1.22 13.28
N ILE A 291 -0.28 -1.80 13.66
CA ILE A 291 0.60 -1.29 14.72
C ILE A 291 1.49 -0.15 14.22
N ALA A 292 2.10 -0.35 13.06
CA ALA A 292 2.94 0.65 12.43
C ALA A 292 2.89 0.53 10.91
N ALA A 293 3.28 1.58 10.23
CA ALA A 293 3.53 1.57 8.80
C ALA A 293 4.90 2.20 8.53
N GLY A 294 5.54 1.77 7.44
CA GLY A 294 6.89 2.24 7.18
C GLY A 294 7.34 2.10 5.73
N VAL A 295 8.53 2.65 5.51
CA VAL A 295 9.22 2.59 4.23
C VAL A 295 10.64 2.08 4.42
N VAL A 296 11.08 1.24 3.50
CA VAL A 296 12.44 0.68 3.50
C VAL A 296 13.42 1.76 3.06
N LYS A 297 14.45 1.98 3.86
CA LYS A 297 15.53 2.93 3.56
C LYS A 297 16.74 2.26 2.95
N GLU A 298 17.11 1.07 3.45
CA GLU A 298 18.33 0.38 3.07
C GLU A 298 18.17 -1.13 3.35
N ILE A 299 18.61 -1.99 2.44
CA ILE A 299 18.72 -3.43 2.68
C ILE A 299 20.12 -3.66 3.28
N THR A 300 20.17 -4.07 4.55
CA THR A 300 21.44 -4.28 5.29
C THR A 300 21.99 -5.68 5.12
N GLU A 301 21.12 -6.67 4.90
CA GLU A 301 21.49 -8.04 4.59
C GLU A 301 20.61 -8.57 3.46
N ALA A 302 21.19 -8.73 2.29
CA ALA A 302 20.50 -9.29 1.12
C ALA A 302 20.53 -10.82 1.13
N HIS A 303 19.53 -11.43 0.47
CA HIS A 303 19.52 -12.85 0.13
C HIS A 303 19.83 -13.02 -1.35
N THR A 304 20.78 -13.90 -1.63
CA THR A 304 21.06 -14.40 -3.00
C THR A 304 20.56 -15.84 -3.06
N PRO A 305 19.76 -16.21 -4.08
CA PRO A 305 19.25 -17.57 -4.27
C PRO A 305 20.35 -18.61 -4.44
#